data_858ffc1f8684326f92a175cc97666448
#
_entry.id   858ffc1f8684326f92a175cc97666448
#
_cell.length_a   1.000
_cell.length_b   1.000
_cell.length_c   1.000
_cell.angle_alpha   90.00
_cell.angle_beta   90.00
_cell.angle_gamma   90.00
#
_symmetry.space_group_name_H-M   'P 1'
#
loop_
_entity.id
_entity.type
_entity.pdbx_description
1 polymer ?
#
loop_
_entity_poly.entity_id
_entity_poly.type
_entity_poly.pdbx_seq_one_letter_code
_entity_poly.pdbx_strand_id
1 'polypeptide(L)'
;MSRGIPAKPIQISPKQYSILEKTVNKNTISHQLKIRIKIILAASKERNNSEIKRGLGISLNKVKRWRKRWESEWESLCAYESGLAENLIKPHDLLIRMQEILSDQPRSGTPKRITLSQQEEIVAVACRKPEEYGIPVSNWTGELLSEVLIREGIVQTITSRYVNIILKKKVAPS
;
A
#
# COMPACT_ATOMS: atom_id res chain seq x y z
N MET A 1 26.86 28.71 1.88
CA MET A 1 25.83 27.66 1.75
C MET A 1 26.46 26.32 2.07
N SER A 2 26.09 25.70 3.18
CA SER A 2 26.63 24.40 3.60
C SER A 2 26.24 23.34 2.56
N ARG A 3 27.22 22.77 1.87
CA ARG A 3 26.99 21.59 1.02
C ARG A 3 26.69 20.42 1.95
N GLY A 4 25.46 19.95 1.95
CA GLY A 4 25.09 18.76 2.72
C GLY A 4 25.99 17.57 2.37
N ILE A 5 26.21 16.68 3.33
CA ILE A 5 27.00 15.46 3.18
C ILE A 5 26.53 14.69 1.93
N PRO A 6 27.43 14.35 0.98
CA PRO A 6 27.05 13.56 -0.20
C PRO A 6 26.51 12.20 0.24
N ALA A 7 25.42 11.76 -0.39
CA ALA A 7 24.86 10.45 -0.11
C ALA A 7 25.86 9.36 -0.54
N LYS A 8 26.15 8.42 0.36
CA LYS A 8 27.04 7.27 0.07
C LYS A 8 26.47 6.45 -1.10
N PRO A 9 27.33 5.85 -1.95
CA PRO A 9 26.87 4.89 -2.95
C PRO A 9 26.07 3.75 -2.30
N ILE A 10 25.04 3.27 -2.98
CA ILE A 10 24.33 2.08 -2.51
C ILE A 10 25.10 0.84 -2.96
N GLN A 11 25.02 -0.20 -2.15
CA GLN A 11 25.59 -1.50 -2.49
C GLN A 11 24.62 -2.26 -3.41
N ILE A 12 25.19 -2.94 -4.41
CA ILE A 12 24.46 -3.79 -5.34
C ILE A 12 25.44 -4.86 -5.87
N SER A 13 25.02 -6.11 -5.95
CA SER A 13 25.86 -7.16 -6.53
C SER A 13 25.90 -7.06 -8.06
N PRO A 14 26.94 -7.59 -8.72
CA PRO A 14 27.02 -7.63 -10.18
C PRO A 14 25.82 -8.35 -10.81
N LYS A 15 25.30 -9.39 -10.16
CA LYS A 15 24.14 -10.15 -10.60
C LYS A 15 22.85 -9.34 -10.51
N GLN A 16 22.60 -8.69 -9.37
CA GLN A 16 21.47 -7.78 -9.17
C GLN A 16 21.52 -6.64 -10.19
N TYR A 17 22.69 -6.04 -10.38
CA TYR A 17 22.89 -4.96 -11.36
C TYR A 17 22.49 -5.42 -12.78
N SER A 18 23.03 -6.56 -13.24
CA SER A 18 22.75 -7.12 -14.57
C SER A 18 21.25 -7.41 -14.76
N ILE A 19 20.58 -7.97 -13.74
CA ILE A 19 19.14 -8.26 -13.78
C ILE A 19 18.34 -6.96 -13.89
N LEU A 20 18.66 -5.95 -13.07
CA LEU A 20 17.96 -4.66 -13.11
C LEU A 20 18.20 -3.91 -14.43
N GLU A 21 19.42 -3.94 -14.95
CA GLU A 21 19.76 -3.31 -16.23
C GLU A 21 18.99 -3.96 -17.40
N LYS A 22 18.91 -5.27 -17.45
CA LYS A 22 18.08 -5.97 -18.44
C LYS A 22 16.59 -5.67 -18.25
N THR A 23 16.14 -5.55 -17.00
CA THR A 23 14.73 -5.33 -16.70
C THR A 23 14.28 -3.92 -17.07
N VAL A 24 15.09 -2.88 -16.82
CA VAL A 24 14.73 -1.50 -17.14
C VAL A 24 14.49 -1.25 -18.63
N ASN A 25 15.10 -2.07 -19.47
CA ASN A 25 14.97 -1.99 -20.94
C ASN A 25 13.73 -2.73 -21.49
N LYS A 26 13.03 -3.52 -20.67
CA LYS A 26 11.79 -4.20 -21.08
C LYS A 26 10.65 -3.21 -21.21
N ASN A 27 9.83 -3.36 -22.26
CA ASN A 27 8.63 -2.53 -22.47
C ASN A 27 7.45 -2.95 -21.57
N THR A 28 7.50 -4.16 -21.02
CA THR A 28 6.40 -4.76 -20.23
C THR A 28 6.32 -4.27 -18.78
N ILE A 29 7.33 -3.56 -18.27
CA ILE A 29 7.33 -3.07 -16.90
C ILE A 29 6.69 -1.69 -16.78
N SER A 30 6.05 -1.41 -15.63
CA SER A 30 5.43 -0.12 -15.38
C SER A 30 6.44 1.03 -15.38
N HIS A 31 6.00 2.22 -15.80
CA HIS A 31 6.82 3.42 -15.76
C HIS A 31 7.38 3.72 -14.36
N GLN A 32 6.58 3.48 -13.34
CA GLN A 32 6.98 3.69 -11.94
C GLN A 32 8.15 2.79 -11.56
N LEU A 33 8.08 1.50 -11.91
CA LEU A 33 9.15 0.55 -11.65
C LEU A 33 10.41 0.89 -12.43
N LYS A 34 10.29 1.32 -13.70
CA LYS A 34 11.44 1.81 -14.51
C LYS A 34 12.18 2.95 -13.80
N ILE A 35 11.46 3.94 -13.30
CA ILE A 35 12.06 5.06 -12.57
C ILE A 35 12.78 4.57 -11.31
N ARG A 36 12.19 3.67 -10.56
CA ARG A 36 12.77 3.15 -9.31
C ARG A 36 14.05 2.36 -9.58
N ILE A 37 14.05 1.50 -10.58
CA ILE A 37 15.25 0.80 -11.04
C ILE A 37 16.33 1.79 -11.48
N LYS A 38 16.00 2.81 -12.27
CA LYS A 38 16.96 3.85 -12.69
C LYS A 38 17.58 4.60 -11.50
N ILE A 39 16.81 4.85 -10.43
CA ILE A 39 17.34 5.45 -9.18
C ILE A 39 18.42 4.53 -8.59
N ILE A 40 18.15 3.23 -8.46
CA ILE A 40 19.08 2.27 -7.87
C ILE A 40 20.35 2.15 -8.72
N LEU A 41 20.21 1.95 -10.03
CA LEU A 41 21.34 1.85 -10.95
C LEU A 41 22.20 3.14 -10.99
N ALA A 42 21.57 4.31 -10.89
CA ALA A 42 22.31 5.57 -10.84
C ALA A 42 23.02 5.78 -9.49
N ALA A 43 22.37 5.37 -8.40
CA ALA A 43 22.92 5.48 -7.06
C ALA A 43 24.10 4.52 -6.80
N SER A 44 24.12 3.36 -7.46
CA SER A 44 25.24 2.42 -7.40
C SER A 44 26.48 2.92 -8.18
N LYS A 45 26.26 3.82 -9.15
CA LYS A 45 27.33 4.52 -9.92
C LYS A 45 27.78 5.81 -9.26
N GLU A 46 27.73 5.91 -7.94
CA GLU A 46 28.18 7.05 -7.13
C GLU A 46 27.49 8.38 -7.43
N ARG A 47 26.41 8.40 -8.23
CA ARG A 47 25.68 9.64 -8.48
C ARG A 47 24.97 10.11 -7.20
N ASN A 48 25.12 11.39 -6.92
CA ASN A 48 24.47 12.00 -5.76
C ASN A 48 22.95 12.19 -6.00
N ASN A 49 22.20 12.40 -4.92
CA ASN A 49 20.75 12.53 -4.99
C ASN A 49 20.25 13.66 -5.90
N SER A 50 21.02 14.77 -5.98
CA SER A 50 20.66 15.94 -6.80
C SER A 50 20.88 15.66 -8.30
N GLU A 51 21.91 14.92 -8.63
CA GLU A 51 22.17 14.47 -10.00
C GLU A 51 21.10 13.50 -10.48
N ILE A 52 20.75 12.52 -9.65
CA ILE A 52 19.68 11.55 -9.94
C ILE A 52 18.34 12.29 -10.13
N LYS A 53 18.01 13.23 -9.21
CA LYS A 53 16.82 14.08 -9.33
C LYS A 53 16.77 14.79 -10.69
N ARG A 54 17.87 15.46 -11.08
CA ARG A 54 17.94 16.21 -12.34
C ARG A 54 17.87 15.31 -13.56
N GLY A 55 18.63 14.22 -13.55
CA GLY A 55 18.72 13.30 -14.69
C GLY A 55 17.42 12.53 -14.96
N LEU A 56 16.59 12.30 -13.92
CA LEU A 56 15.32 11.57 -14.05
C LEU A 56 14.09 12.48 -13.99
N GLY A 57 14.21 13.79 -13.75
CA GLY A 57 13.08 14.70 -13.65
C GLY A 57 12.14 14.41 -12.47
N ILE A 58 12.65 13.94 -11.33
CA ILE A 58 11.83 13.49 -10.18
C ILE A 58 12.15 14.28 -8.91
N SER A 59 11.32 14.17 -7.87
CA SER A 59 11.55 14.83 -6.61
C SER A 59 12.73 14.22 -5.82
N LEU A 60 13.44 15.04 -5.06
CA LEU A 60 14.54 14.61 -4.19
C LEU A 60 14.08 13.59 -3.14
N ASN A 61 12.87 13.78 -2.60
CA ASN A 61 12.28 12.86 -1.63
C ASN A 61 12.03 11.47 -2.22
N LYS A 62 11.65 11.40 -3.51
CA LYS A 62 11.50 10.12 -4.21
C LYS A 62 12.84 9.39 -4.33
N VAL A 63 13.92 10.10 -4.67
CA VAL A 63 15.28 9.52 -4.74
C VAL A 63 15.70 8.99 -3.36
N LYS A 64 15.61 9.83 -2.32
CA LYS A 64 15.99 9.45 -0.94
C LYS A 64 15.21 8.24 -0.42
N ARG A 65 13.89 8.20 -0.68
CA ARG A 65 13.00 7.09 -0.27
C ARG A 65 13.47 5.75 -0.84
N TRP A 66 13.70 5.68 -2.15
CA TRP A 66 14.04 4.42 -2.82
C TRP A 66 15.46 3.96 -2.53
N ARG A 67 16.41 4.88 -2.34
CA ARG A 67 17.75 4.54 -1.84
C ARG A 67 17.68 3.95 -0.44
N LYS A 68 17.04 4.64 0.50
CA LYS A 68 16.90 4.16 1.89
C LYS A 68 16.24 2.79 1.94
N ARG A 69 15.18 2.57 1.14
CA ARG A 69 14.48 1.30 1.10
C ARG A 69 15.33 0.17 0.54
N TRP A 70 16.13 0.43 -0.47
CA TRP A 70 17.08 -0.54 -0.98
C TRP A 70 18.16 -0.88 0.04
N GLU A 71 18.73 0.13 0.68
CA GLU A 71 19.74 -0.03 1.73
C GLU A 71 19.22 -0.85 2.92
N SER A 72 17.95 -0.62 3.34
CA SER A 72 17.35 -1.40 4.44
C SER A 72 17.11 -2.88 4.11
N GLU A 73 17.00 -3.25 2.84
CA GLU A 73 16.78 -4.62 2.41
C GLU A 73 18.06 -5.31 1.87
N TRP A 74 19.19 -4.61 1.91
CA TRP A 74 20.43 -5.09 1.34
C TRP A 74 20.90 -6.44 1.91
N GLU A 75 20.90 -6.58 3.24
CA GLU A 75 21.31 -7.81 3.90
C GLU A 75 20.40 -9.00 3.53
N SER A 76 19.09 -8.75 3.52
CA SER A 76 18.08 -9.72 3.09
C SER A 76 18.28 -10.16 1.64
N LEU A 77 18.60 -9.20 0.75
CA LEU A 77 18.90 -9.50 -0.66
C LEU A 77 20.18 -10.32 -0.83
N CYS A 78 21.22 -10.00 -0.07
CA CYS A 78 22.47 -10.76 -0.11
C CYS A 78 22.27 -12.19 0.40
N ALA A 79 21.54 -12.39 1.50
CA ALA A 79 21.21 -13.71 2.01
C ALA A 79 20.37 -14.52 0.99
N TYR A 80 19.41 -13.87 0.34
CA TYR A 80 18.60 -14.49 -0.70
C TYR A 80 19.46 -14.87 -1.93
N GLU A 81 20.38 -13.99 -2.34
CA GLU A 81 21.28 -14.24 -3.47
C GLU A 81 22.28 -15.36 -3.19
N SER A 82 22.71 -15.54 -1.94
CA SER A 82 23.57 -16.67 -1.54
C SER A 82 22.91 -18.03 -1.79
N GLY A 83 21.60 -18.14 -1.58
CA GLY A 83 20.82 -19.33 -1.96
C GLY A 83 20.79 -19.61 -3.47
N LEU A 84 21.04 -18.60 -4.31
CA LEU A 84 21.19 -18.76 -5.77
C LEU A 84 22.50 -19.44 -6.15
N ALA A 85 23.58 -19.20 -5.41
CA ALA A 85 24.88 -19.84 -5.64
C ALA A 85 24.81 -21.36 -5.47
N GLU A 86 23.88 -21.83 -4.65
CA GLU A 86 23.60 -23.25 -4.37
C GLU A 86 22.56 -23.86 -5.35
N ASN A 87 22.19 -23.16 -6.42
CA ASN A 87 21.15 -23.54 -7.40
C ASN A 87 19.72 -23.73 -6.82
N LEU A 88 19.48 -23.28 -5.59
CA LEU A 88 18.17 -23.35 -4.93
C LEU A 88 17.17 -22.31 -5.43
N ILE A 89 17.65 -21.22 -6.03
CA ILE A 89 16.84 -20.07 -6.47
C ILE A 89 17.17 -19.70 -7.91
N LYS A 90 16.15 -19.41 -8.72
CA LYS A 90 16.35 -18.98 -10.13
C LYS A 90 16.59 -17.46 -10.21
N PRO A 91 17.30 -16.97 -11.26
CA PRO A 91 17.45 -15.51 -11.47
C PRO A 91 16.12 -14.75 -11.54
N HIS A 92 15.05 -15.42 -11.95
CA HIS A 92 13.70 -14.87 -11.97
C HIS A 92 13.17 -14.57 -10.56
N ASP A 93 13.45 -15.44 -9.59
CA ASP A 93 12.97 -15.28 -8.22
C ASP A 93 13.70 -14.11 -7.54
N LEU A 94 15.00 -13.91 -7.82
CA LEU A 94 15.73 -12.73 -7.38
C LEU A 94 15.15 -11.45 -7.99
N LEU A 95 14.73 -11.48 -9.25
CA LEU A 95 14.04 -10.34 -9.88
C LEU A 95 12.71 -10.04 -9.18
N ILE A 96 11.91 -11.05 -8.87
CA ILE A 96 10.64 -10.89 -8.12
C ILE A 96 10.92 -10.21 -6.78
N ARG A 97 11.90 -10.71 -6.02
CA ARG A 97 12.26 -10.13 -4.73
C ARG A 97 12.68 -8.66 -4.83
N MET A 98 13.50 -8.31 -5.82
CA MET A 98 13.88 -6.91 -6.08
C MET A 98 12.67 -6.06 -6.49
N GLN A 99 11.73 -6.61 -7.25
CA GLN A 99 10.50 -5.91 -7.63
C GLN A 99 9.58 -5.66 -6.43
N GLU A 100 9.48 -6.60 -5.50
CA GLU A 100 8.75 -6.42 -4.23
C GLU A 100 9.32 -5.26 -3.42
N ILE A 101 10.64 -5.19 -3.29
CA ILE A 101 11.33 -4.08 -2.62
C ILE A 101 11.02 -2.75 -3.32
N LEU A 102 11.00 -2.74 -4.62
CA LEU A 102 10.73 -1.56 -5.45
C LEU A 102 9.23 -1.31 -5.70
N SER A 103 8.32 -2.10 -5.13
CA SER A 103 6.88 -1.91 -5.20
C SER A 103 6.36 -0.94 -4.14
N ASP A 104 5.18 -0.37 -4.36
CA ASP A 104 4.51 0.37 -3.30
C ASP A 104 3.97 -0.62 -2.26
N GLN A 105 4.27 -0.33 -0.99
CA GLN A 105 3.67 -1.10 0.10
C GLN A 105 2.20 -0.71 0.27
N PRO A 106 1.35 -1.68 0.66
CA PRO A 106 -0.01 -1.36 1.06
C PRO A 106 0.02 -0.28 2.14
N ARG A 107 -0.72 0.79 1.91
CA ARG A 107 -0.91 1.80 2.95
C ARG A 107 -2.06 1.36 3.83
N SER A 108 -1.88 1.46 5.14
CA SER A 108 -3.02 1.42 6.04
C SER A 108 -3.94 2.57 5.63
N GLY A 109 -5.08 2.24 5.02
CA GLY A 109 -6.09 3.25 4.70
C GLY A 109 -6.57 3.96 5.98
N THR A 110 -7.35 5.02 5.82
CA THR A 110 -8.04 5.63 6.95
C THR A 110 -8.81 4.54 7.72
N PRO A 111 -8.67 4.46 9.06
CA PRO A 111 -9.43 3.51 9.86
C PRO A 111 -10.91 3.60 9.50
N LYS A 112 -11.57 2.47 9.32
CA LYS A 112 -12.99 2.46 9.03
C LYS A 112 -13.73 3.14 10.18
N ARG A 113 -14.51 4.15 9.86
CA ARG A 113 -15.26 4.95 10.82
C ARG A 113 -16.29 4.12 11.60
N ILE A 114 -16.73 3.01 11.03
CA ILE A 114 -17.63 2.03 11.60
C ILE A 114 -16.96 0.66 11.54
N THR A 115 -16.79 0.03 12.68
CA THR A 115 -16.14 -1.27 12.84
C THR A 115 -17.01 -2.40 12.26
N LEU A 116 -16.44 -3.59 12.10
CA LEU A 116 -17.20 -4.76 11.65
C LEU A 116 -18.28 -5.14 12.68
N SER A 117 -17.99 -5.09 13.98
CA SER A 117 -18.94 -5.34 15.04
C SER A 117 -20.12 -4.37 14.96
N GLN A 118 -19.85 -3.07 14.83
CA GLN A 118 -20.92 -2.08 14.65
C GLN A 118 -21.76 -2.32 13.38
N GLN A 119 -21.15 -2.81 12.29
CA GLN A 119 -21.91 -3.16 11.08
C GLN A 119 -22.84 -4.36 11.32
N GLU A 120 -22.43 -5.32 12.13
CA GLU A 120 -23.26 -6.47 12.53
C GLU A 120 -24.40 -6.04 13.42
N GLU A 121 -24.16 -5.16 14.38
CA GLU A 121 -25.20 -4.57 15.22
C GLU A 121 -26.21 -3.75 14.41
N ILE A 122 -25.76 -2.97 13.42
CA ILE A 122 -26.63 -2.23 12.49
C ILE A 122 -27.58 -3.20 11.75
N VAL A 123 -27.06 -4.32 11.28
CA VAL A 123 -27.88 -5.34 10.59
C VAL A 123 -28.85 -5.98 11.57
N ALA A 124 -28.42 -6.30 12.78
CA ALA A 124 -29.28 -6.88 13.82
C ALA A 124 -30.46 -5.97 14.19
N VAL A 125 -30.19 -4.65 14.33
CA VAL A 125 -31.27 -3.66 14.56
C VAL A 125 -32.21 -3.59 13.35
N ALA A 126 -31.69 -3.58 12.15
CA ALA A 126 -32.48 -3.52 10.92
C ALA A 126 -33.40 -4.75 10.72
N CYS A 127 -33.02 -5.91 11.29
CA CYS A 127 -33.84 -7.13 11.28
C CYS A 127 -34.96 -7.14 12.32
N ARG A 128 -34.94 -6.24 13.28
CA ARG A 128 -36.01 -6.10 14.28
C ARG A 128 -37.07 -5.13 13.79
N LYS A 129 -38.25 -5.17 14.43
CA LYS A 129 -39.35 -4.24 14.09
C LYS A 129 -39.09 -2.85 14.68
N PRO A 130 -39.40 -1.77 13.96
CA PRO A 130 -39.27 -0.40 14.48
C PRO A 130 -40.04 -0.16 15.78
N GLU A 131 -41.16 -0.85 15.97
CA GLU A 131 -41.99 -0.80 17.18
C GLU A 131 -41.22 -1.21 18.45
N GLU A 132 -40.27 -2.12 18.34
CA GLU A 132 -39.39 -2.54 19.47
C GLU A 132 -38.50 -1.39 19.96
N TYR A 133 -38.31 -0.39 19.14
CA TYR A 133 -37.54 0.83 19.44
C TYR A 133 -38.43 2.04 19.71
N GLY A 134 -39.74 1.82 19.92
CA GLY A 134 -40.69 2.89 20.23
C GLY A 134 -41.12 3.74 19.03
N ILE A 135 -40.91 3.23 17.80
CA ILE A 135 -41.27 3.94 16.57
C ILE A 135 -42.51 3.28 15.96
N PRO A 136 -43.67 3.98 15.89
CA PRO A 136 -44.95 3.40 15.45
C PRO A 136 -45.04 3.31 13.93
N VAL A 137 -44.11 2.58 13.28
CA VAL A 137 -44.14 2.32 11.85
C VAL A 137 -43.81 0.85 11.58
N SER A 138 -44.33 0.30 10.50
CA SER A 138 -44.16 -1.11 10.16
C SER A 138 -42.79 -1.42 9.52
N ASN A 139 -42.14 -0.45 8.90
CA ASN A 139 -40.91 -0.65 8.14
C ASN A 139 -39.86 0.42 8.46
N TRP A 140 -38.58 0.01 8.42
CA TRP A 140 -37.48 0.93 8.54
C TRP A 140 -37.32 1.80 7.31
N THR A 141 -37.12 3.10 7.53
CA THR A 141 -36.44 3.96 6.54
C THR A 141 -34.99 4.14 6.95
N GLY A 142 -34.12 4.47 5.98
CA GLY A 142 -32.70 4.73 6.30
C GLY A 142 -32.49 5.86 7.30
N GLU A 143 -33.40 6.83 7.35
CA GLU A 143 -33.38 7.97 8.28
C GLU A 143 -33.74 7.51 9.69
N LEU A 144 -34.87 6.86 9.88
CA LEU A 144 -35.31 6.33 11.16
C LEU A 144 -34.27 5.36 11.75
N LEU A 145 -33.73 4.48 10.91
CA LEU A 145 -32.70 3.55 11.35
C LEU A 145 -31.44 4.28 11.78
N SER A 146 -31.00 5.32 11.07
CA SER A 146 -29.83 6.09 11.46
C SER A 146 -30.01 6.82 12.79
N GLU A 147 -31.21 7.36 13.05
CA GLU A 147 -31.56 8.00 14.32
C GLU A 147 -31.54 7.01 15.50
N VAL A 148 -32.12 5.83 15.31
CA VAL A 148 -32.12 4.79 16.34
C VAL A 148 -30.70 4.31 16.63
N LEU A 149 -29.88 4.06 15.62
CA LEU A 149 -28.51 3.61 15.80
C LEU A 149 -27.64 4.61 16.59
N ILE A 150 -27.90 5.90 16.45
CA ILE A 150 -27.25 6.96 17.22
C ILE A 150 -27.81 7.01 18.65
N ARG A 151 -29.12 6.94 18.79
CA ARG A 151 -29.80 6.97 20.07
C ARG A 151 -29.41 5.81 21.00
N GLU A 152 -29.32 4.60 20.43
CA GLU A 152 -28.88 3.39 21.12
C GLU A 152 -27.37 3.35 21.39
N GLY A 153 -26.61 4.35 20.91
CA GLY A 153 -25.15 4.44 21.14
C GLY A 153 -24.31 3.45 20.32
N ILE A 154 -24.89 2.76 19.35
CA ILE A 154 -24.20 1.80 18.48
C ILE A 154 -23.13 2.52 17.64
N VAL A 155 -23.45 3.72 17.18
CA VAL A 155 -22.55 4.60 16.45
C VAL A 155 -22.68 6.04 16.93
N GLN A 156 -21.60 6.80 16.91
CA GLN A 156 -21.65 8.22 17.25
C GLN A 156 -22.34 9.05 16.17
N THR A 157 -22.14 8.69 14.91
CA THR A 157 -22.75 9.36 13.77
C THR A 157 -22.76 8.43 12.54
N ILE A 158 -23.89 8.43 11.84
CA ILE A 158 -24.05 7.68 10.59
C ILE A 158 -25.08 8.41 9.71
N THR A 159 -24.92 8.32 8.38
CA THR A 159 -25.90 8.85 7.44
C THR A 159 -26.82 7.74 6.94
N SER A 160 -28.07 8.07 6.62
CA SER A 160 -29.04 7.13 6.03
C SER A 160 -28.50 6.44 4.76
N ARG A 161 -27.76 7.19 3.95
CA ARG A 161 -27.09 6.62 2.77
C ARG A 161 -26.09 5.52 3.12
N TYR A 162 -25.28 5.73 4.16
CA TYR A 162 -24.27 4.75 4.56
C TYR A 162 -24.88 3.53 5.24
N VAL A 163 -25.97 3.71 6.02
CA VAL A 163 -26.80 2.60 6.52
C VAL A 163 -27.26 1.70 5.37
N ASN A 164 -27.85 2.30 4.33
CA ASN A 164 -28.32 1.56 3.16
C ASN A 164 -27.18 0.84 2.42
N ILE A 165 -25.98 1.39 2.38
CA ILE A 165 -24.80 0.72 1.79
C ILE A 165 -24.41 -0.51 2.62
N ILE A 166 -24.41 -0.42 3.95
CA ILE A 166 -24.11 -1.55 4.85
C ILE A 166 -25.14 -2.67 4.65
N LEU A 167 -26.43 -2.33 4.67
CA LEU A 167 -27.49 -3.30 4.50
C LEU A 167 -27.43 -4.00 3.15
N LYS A 168 -27.26 -3.26 2.05
CA LYS A 168 -27.09 -3.85 0.71
C LYS A 168 -25.91 -4.80 0.63
N LYS A 169 -24.78 -4.45 1.25
CA LYS A 169 -23.57 -5.28 1.19
C LYS A 169 -23.68 -6.58 1.99
N LYS A 170 -24.46 -6.58 3.08
CA LYS A 170 -24.61 -7.75 3.97
C LYS A 170 -25.80 -8.64 3.59
N VAL A 171 -26.81 -8.08 2.92
CA VAL A 171 -28.05 -8.79 2.50
C VAL A 171 -27.97 -9.30 1.06
N ALA A 172 -27.04 -8.80 0.23
CA ALA A 172 -26.82 -9.35 -1.10
C ALA A 172 -26.23 -10.77 -0.98
N PRO A 173 -26.87 -11.82 -1.49
CA PRO A 173 -26.26 -13.15 -1.56
C PRO A 173 -25.01 -13.10 -2.45
N SER A 174 -23.98 -13.82 -2.02
CA SER A 174 -22.74 -14.05 -2.78
C SER A 174 -23.01 -14.88 -4.02
#